data_b9993ca882651691ed418b6e1e32cd83
#
_entry.id   b9993ca882651691ed418b6e1e32cd83
#
_cell.length_a   1.000
_cell.length_b   1.000
_cell.length_c   1.000
_cell.angle_alpha   90.00
_cell.angle_beta   90.00
_cell.angle_gamma   90.00
#
_symmetry.space_group_name_H-M   'P 1'
#
loop_
_entity.id
_entity.type
_entity.pdbx_description
1 polymer ?
#
loop_
_entity_poly.entity_id
_entity_poly.type
_entity_poly.pdbx_seq_one_letter_code
_entity_poly.pdbx_strand_id
1 'polypeptide(L)'
;MYTYKAKIISTYDGDTCVAQLDLGCHVTLERPIRLYGINAPELRGDTKLAGLEARDFLASQILNKDVYMQTFKDRTEKYGRLLGKIYLSDPTPGNVPTINDLMISSGHAVAYME
;
A
#
# COMPACT_ATOMS: atom_id res chain seq x y z
N MET A 1 -14.97 6.43 0.87
CA MET A 1 -13.78 6.21 0.04
C MET A 1 -13.23 7.56 -0.39
N TYR A 2 -11.96 7.80 -0.09
CA TYR A 2 -11.32 9.09 -0.35
C TYR A 2 -9.95 8.86 -1.00
N THR A 3 -9.50 9.84 -1.80
CA THR A 3 -8.18 9.81 -2.41
C THR A 3 -7.35 10.99 -1.87
N TYR A 4 -6.16 10.69 -1.37
CA TYR A 4 -5.26 11.68 -0.78
C TYR A 4 -3.91 11.66 -1.49
N LYS A 5 -3.26 12.81 -1.53
CA LYS A 5 -1.81 12.81 -1.74
C LYS A 5 -1.15 12.25 -0.48
N ALA A 6 -0.10 11.46 -0.64
CA ALA A 6 0.56 10.82 0.48
C ALA A 6 2.03 10.61 0.20
N LYS A 7 2.81 10.52 1.26
CA LYS A 7 4.21 10.14 1.19
C LYS A 7 4.39 8.81 1.92
N ILE A 8 5.07 7.88 1.29
CA ILE A 8 5.34 6.57 1.90
C ILE A 8 6.59 6.70 2.78
N ILE A 9 6.41 6.47 4.08
CA ILE A 9 7.46 6.63 5.08
C ILE A 9 8.28 5.34 5.23
N SER A 10 7.60 4.18 5.23
CA SER A 10 8.27 2.90 5.39
C SER A 10 7.42 1.79 4.78
N THR A 11 8.06 0.66 4.49
CA THR A 11 7.38 -0.57 4.08
C THR A 11 7.69 -1.64 5.12
N TYR A 12 6.64 -2.29 5.63
CA TYR A 12 6.79 -3.36 6.61
C TYR A 12 7.00 -4.72 5.94
N ASP A 13 6.13 -5.05 5.00
CA ASP A 13 6.21 -6.26 4.18
C ASP A 13 5.67 -5.95 2.78
N GLY A 14 5.35 -6.98 1.99
CA GLY A 14 4.90 -6.79 0.61
C GLY A 14 3.49 -6.25 0.45
N ASP A 15 2.72 -6.15 1.53
CA ASP A 15 1.33 -5.65 1.46
C ASP A 15 0.99 -4.64 2.56
N THR A 16 1.98 -4.15 3.31
CA THR A 16 1.74 -3.19 4.38
C THR A 16 2.82 -2.11 4.39
N CYS A 17 2.41 -0.86 4.44
CA CYS A 17 3.30 0.28 4.53
C CYS A 17 2.76 1.32 5.50
N VAL A 18 3.60 2.30 5.85
CA VAL A 18 3.17 3.46 6.62
C VAL A 18 3.17 4.66 5.69
N ALA A 19 2.06 5.37 5.63
CA ALA A 19 1.90 6.54 4.78
C ALA A 19 1.55 7.77 5.60
N GLN A 20 2.10 8.91 5.19
CA GLN A 20 1.72 10.21 5.70
C GLN A 20 0.72 10.81 4.71
N LEU A 21 -0.55 10.83 5.12
CA LEU A 21 -1.64 11.34 4.30
C LEU A 21 -1.74 12.86 4.41
N ASP A 22 -1.86 13.55 3.28
CA ASP A 22 -2.09 14.98 3.25
C ASP A 22 -3.60 15.23 3.29
N LEU A 23 -4.07 15.80 4.39
CA LEU A 23 -5.50 16.07 4.61
C LEU A 23 -5.89 17.50 4.20
N GLY A 24 -4.94 18.25 3.64
CA GLY A 24 -5.16 19.66 3.34
C GLY A 24 -4.95 20.55 4.57
N CYS A 25 -4.97 21.87 4.36
CA CYS A 25 -4.82 22.88 5.42
C CYS A 25 -3.54 22.67 6.26
N HIS A 26 -2.47 22.18 5.64
CA HIS A 26 -1.22 21.83 6.32
C HIS A 26 -1.38 20.75 7.41
N VAL A 27 -2.43 19.93 7.32
CA VAL A 27 -2.67 18.82 8.24
C VAL A 27 -2.25 17.52 7.59
N THR A 28 -1.42 16.73 8.27
CA THR A 28 -1.03 15.41 7.82
C THR A 28 -1.39 14.37 8.88
N LEU A 29 -1.61 13.14 8.43
CA LEU A 29 -1.96 12.03 9.29
C LEU A 29 -1.13 10.81 8.89
N GLU A 30 -0.34 10.28 9.82
CA GLU A 30 0.46 9.09 9.58
C GLU A 30 -0.33 7.85 9.99
N ARG A 31 -0.47 6.90 9.08
CA ARG A 31 -1.24 5.67 9.35
C ARG A 31 -0.61 4.47 8.67
N PRO A 32 -0.70 3.29 9.29
CA PRO A 32 -0.40 2.04 8.60
C PRO A 32 -1.49 1.76 7.56
N ILE A 33 -1.04 1.35 6.38
CA ILE A 33 -1.91 1.04 5.24
C ILE A 33 -1.66 -0.40 4.82
N ARG A 34 -2.73 -1.20 4.76
CA ARG A 34 -2.67 -2.52 4.13
C ARG A 34 -3.13 -2.37 2.69
N LEU A 35 -2.35 -2.90 1.74
CA LEU A 35 -2.69 -2.80 0.33
C LEU A 35 -3.95 -3.63 0.04
N TYR A 36 -4.96 -2.97 -0.51
CA TYR A 36 -6.26 -3.57 -0.78
C TYR A 36 -6.18 -4.60 -1.89
N GLY A 37 -6.84 -5.72 -1.68
CA GLY A 37 -7.04 -6.73 -2.71
C GLY A 37 -5.87 -7.66 -2.98
N ILE A 38 -4.80 -7.58 -2.19
CA ILE A 38 -3.63 -8.44 -2.36
C ILE A 38 -3.19 -9.07 -1.04
N ASN A 39 -2.43 -10.15 -1.16
CA ASN A 39 -1.80 -10.81 -0.03
C ASN A 39 -0.38 -11.20 -0.42
N ALA A 40 0.62 -10.71 0.32
CA ALA A 40 2.02 -11.00 0.07
C ALA A 40 2.53 -12.08 1.02
N PRO A 41 3.65 -12.76 0.69
CA PRO A 41 4.24 -13.74 1.59
C PRO A 41 4.64 -13.13 2.93
N GLU A 42 4.45 -13.88 4.01
CA GLU A 42 4.84 -13.44 5.35
C GLU A 42 6.36 -13.43 5.50
N LEU A 43 6.84 -12.56 6.42
CA LEU A 43 8.27 -12.39 6.72
C LEU A 43 8.77 -13.40 7.74
N ARG A 44 8.25 -14.63 7.70
CA ARG A 44 8.65 -15.66 8.68
C ARG A 44 8.44 -17.06 8.13
N GLY A 45 9.10 -18.03 8.75
CA GLY A 45 8.99 -19.43 8.35
C GLY A 45 9.48 -19.67 6.94
N ASP A 46 8.82 -20.57 6.23
CA ASP A 46 9.21 -20.99 4.89
C ASP A 46 9.04 -19.89 3.85
N THR A 47 8.24 -18.87 4.15
CA THR A 47 7.98 -17.76 3.22
C THR A 47 8.86 -16.54 3.46
N LYS A 48 9.79 -16.59 4.43
CA LYS A 48 10.59 -15.43 4.83
C LYS A 48 11.35 -14.82 3.65
N LEU A 49 12.01 -15.64 2.84
CA LEU A 49 12.78 -15.13 1.70
C LEU A 49 11.88 -14.46 0.68
N ALA A 50 10.77 -15.10 0.32
CA ALA A 50 9.79 -14.52 -0.60
C ALA A 50 9.16 -13.25 -0.01
N GLY A 51 8.92 -13.22 1.30
CA GLY A 51 8.41 -12.04 1.99
C GLY A 51 9.38 -10.88 1.94
N LEU A 52 10.68 -11.12 2.14
CA LEU A 52 11.71 -10.10 2.03
C LEU A 52 11.82 -9.57 0.60
N GLU A 53 11.75 -10.43 -0.40
CA GLU A 53 11.76 -10.02 -1.81
C GLU A 53 10.56 -9.15 -2.15
N ALA A 54 9.37 -9.53 -1.69
CA ALA A 54 8.15 -8.74 -1.91
C ALA A 54 8.24 -7.38 -1.21
N ARG A 55 8.72 -7.34 0.03
CA ARG A 55 8.92 -6.08 0.76
C ARG A 55 9.90 -5.18 0.03
N ASP A 56 11.03 -5.72 -0.41
CA ASP A 56 12.06 -4.93 -1.07
C ASP A 56 11.60 -4.44 -2.45
N PHE A 57 10.83 -5.25 -3.16
CA PHE A 57 10.22 -4.81 -4.43
C PHE A 57 9.23 -3.66 -4.18
N LEU A 58 8.35 -3.79 -3.20
CA LEU A 58 7.41 -2.72 -2.86
C LEU A 58 8.17 -1.45 -2.49
N ALA A 59 9.19 -1.56 -1.65
CA ALA A 59 10.01 -0.41 -1.26
C ALA A 59 10.65 0.27 -2.47
N SER A 60 11.15 -0.51 -3.43
CA SER A 60 11.76 0.04 -4.65
C SER A 60 10.77 0.88 -5.47
N GLN A 61 9.48 0.59 -5.36
CA GLN A 61 8.45 1.27 -6.13
C GLN A 61 7.91 2.51 -5.43
N ILE A 62 7.80 2.50 -4.10
CA ILE A 62 7.04 3.54 -3.40
C ILE A 62 7.77 4.22 -2.24
N LEU A 63 8.85 3.63 -1.70
CA LEU A 63 9.49 4.16 -0.48
C LEU A 63 10.00 5.58 -0.70
N ASN A 64 9.63 6.48 0.21
CA ASN A 64 9.98 7.91 0.18
C ASN A 64 9.44 8.66 -1.05
N LYS A 65 8.50 8.08 -1.76
CA LYS A 65 7.87 8.72 -2.92
C LYS A 65 6.54 9.35 -2.54
N ASP A 66 6.19 10.41 -3.28
CA ASP A 66 4.87 11.00 -3.22
C ASP A 66 3.95 10.19 -4.14
N VAL A 67 2.82 9.76 -3.59
CA VAL A 67 1.85 8.90 -4.27
C VAL A 67 0.45 9.45 -4.07
N TYR A 68 -0.52 8.85 -4.77
CA TYR A 68 -1.94 9.06 -4.51
C TYR A 68 -2.48 7.81 -3.84
N MET A 69 -3.14 8.00 -2.69
CA MET A 69 -3.66 6.91 -1.87
C MET A 69 -5.18 6.97 -1.84
N GLN A 70 -5.83 5.94 -2.38
CA GLN A 70 -7.26 5.77 -2.25
C GLN A 70 -7.51 4.87 -1.06
N THR A 71 -8.23 5.37 -0.04
CA THR A 71 -8.39 4.66 1.22
C THR A 71 -9.77 4.04 1.34
N PHE A 72 -9.79 2.89 1.99
CA PHE A 72 -11.01 2.16 2.36
C PHE A 72 -10.91 1.81 3.84
N LYS A 73 -12.05 1.83 4.53
CA LYS A 73 -12.08 1.42 5.93
C LYS A 73 -11.85 -0.09 6.04
N ASP A 74 -10.88 -0.50 6.86
CA ASP A 74 -10.66 -1.91 7.17
C ASP A 74 -11.58 -2.29 8.33
N ARG A 75 -12.64 -3.04 8.03
CA ARG A 75 -13.66 -3.40 9.01
C ARG A 75 -13.17 -4.40 10.05
N THR A 76 -12.06 -5.09 9.77
CA THR A 76 -11.47 -6.07 10.67
C THR A 76 -10.39 -5.47 11.55
N GLU A 77 -10.01 -4.21 11.32
CA GLU A 77 -8.89 -3.57 11.99
C GLU A 77 -9.33 -2.78 13.21
N LYS A 78 -8.69 -3.06 14.35
CA LYS A 78 -8.99 -2.41 15.63
C LYS A 78 -8.09 -1.22 15.95
N TYR A 79 -6.98 -1.07 15.22
CA TYR A 79 -5.90 -0.13 15.58
C TYR A 79 -5.73 1.00 14.58
N GLY A 80 -6.73 1.26 13.75
CA GLY A 80 -6.71 2.40 12.83
C GLY A 80 -5.98 2.17 11.53
N ARG A 81 -5.65 0.91 11.19
CA ARG A 81 -5.10 0.59 9.87
C ARG A 81 -6.16 0.80 8.81
N LEU A 82 -5.76 1.33 7.68
CA LEU A 82 -6.62 1.54 6.53
C LEU A 82 -6.26 0.55 5.43
N LEU A 83 -7.23 0.22 4.60
CA LEU A 83 -6.97 -0.45 3.32
C LEU A 83 -6.72 0.62 2.27
N GLY A 84 -5.77 0.38 1.36
CA GLY A 84 -5.42 1.38 0.38
C GLY A 84 -5.04 0.82 -0.98
N LYS A 85 -5.38 1.60 -2.01
CA LYS A 85 -4.82 1.42 -3.36
C LYS A 85 -3.85 2.57 -3.62
N ILE A 86 -2.66 2.22 -4.10
CA ILE A 86 -1.58 3.19 -4.31
C ILE A 86 -1.43 3.44 -5.81
N TYR A 87 -1.50 4.72 -6.19
CA TYR A 87 -1.28 5.17 -7.56
C TYR A 87 -0.05 6.08 -7.60
N LEU A 88 0.79 5.92 -8.61
CA LEU A 88 1.96 6.78 -8.78
C LEU A 88 1.63 8.11 -9.47
N SER A 89 0.44 8.23 -10.06
CA SER A 89 -0.06 9.47 -10.65
C SER A 89 -1.54 9.65 -10.30
N ASP A 90 -2.07 10.85 -10.52
CA ASP A 90 -3.45 11.18 -10.19
C ASP A 90 -4.43 10.21 -10.87
N PRO A 91 -5.24 9.46 -10.12
CA PRO A 91 -6.19 8.50 -10.70
C PRO A 91 -7.47 9.15 -11.23
N THR A 92 -7.68 10.46 -11.05
CA THR A 92 -8.90 11.14 -11.45
C THR A 92 -9.26 10.96 -12.92
N PRO A 93 -8.28 11.02 -13.87
CA PRO A 93 -8.61 10.78 -15.28
C PRO A 93 -9.03 9.35 -15.61
N GLY A 94 -8.85 8.40 -14.69
CA GLY A 94 -9.18 7.00 -14.90
C GLY A 94 -8.05 6.19 -15.55
N ASN A 95 -8.19 4.87 -15.51
CA ASN A 95 -7.26 3.92 -16.15
C ASN A 95 -5.79 4.04 -15.67
N VAL A 96 -5.57 4.51 -14.45
CA VAL A 96 -4.23 4.55 -13.86
C VAL A 96 -3.98 3.24 -13.16
N PRO A 97 -2.90 2.50 -13.50
CA PRO A 97 -2.59 1.25 -12.82
C PRO A 97 -2.19 1.49 -11.38
N THR A 98 -2.49 0.51 -10.52
CA THR A 98 -2.14 0.57 -9.10
C THR A 98 -0.85 -0.20 -8.82
N ILE A 99 -0.17 0.18 -7.75
CA ILE A 99 0.93 -0.61 -7.20
C ILE A 99 0.41 -1.96 -6.72
N ASN A 100 -0.84 -2.01 -6.23
CA ASN A 100 -1.48 -3.26 -5.83
C ASN A 100 -1.47 -4.28 -6.99
N ASP A 101 -1.89 -3.84 -8.17
CA ASP A 101 -1.88 -4.71 -9.36
C ASP A 101 -0.47 -5.07 -9.79
N LEU A 102 0.47 -4.14 -9.67
CA LEU A 102 1.88 -4.39 -10.00
C LEU A 102 2.47 -5.49 -9.11
N MET A 103 2.13 -5.51 -7.83
CA MET A 103 2.60 -6.55 -6.91
C MET A 103 2.13 -7.94 -7.37
N ILE A 104 0.91 -8.05 -7.87
CA ILE A 104 0.38 -9.30 -8.40
C ILE A 104 1.06 -9.66 -9.72
N SER A 105 1.13 -8.72 -10.66
CA SER A 105 1.68 -8.99 -12.00
C SER A 105 3.17 -9.30 -11.97
N SER A 106 3.90 -8.80 -10.98
CA SER A 106 5.32 -9.09 -10.80
C SER A 106 5.59 -10.39 -10.05
N GLY A 107 4.55 -11.07 -9.55
CA GLY A 107 4.69 -12.32 -8.83
C GLY A 107 5.01 -12.19 -7.35
N HIS A 108 4.97 -10.97 -6.79
CA HIS A 108 5.28 -10.74 -5.38
C HIS A 108 4.08 -10.79 -4.45
N ALA A 109 2.87 -10.91 -5.01
CA ALA A 109 1.65 -11.03 -4.23
C ALA A 109 0.60 -11.80 -5.03
N VAL A 110 -0.44 -12.25 -4.35
CA VAL A 110 -1.58 -12.90 -4.97
C VAL A 110 -2.84 -12.07 -4.70
N ALA A 111 -3.83 -12.22 -5.55
CA ALA A 111 -5.12 -11.57 -5.34
C ALA A 111 -5.76 -12.09 -4.06
N TYR A 112 -6.37 -11.19 -3.29
CA TYR A 112 -7.02 -11.52 -2.04
C TYR A 112 -8.36 -10.82 -1.97
N MET A 113 -9.43 -11.58 -1.73
CA MET A 113 -10.77 -11.02 -1.64
C MET A 113 -11.00 -10.45 -0.24
N GLU A 114 -11.21 -9.15 -0.19
CA GLU A 114 -11.48 -8.45 1.07
C GLU A 114 -12.95 -8.58 1.51
#